data_46eb772714a60ccc5eb2271eafabeed1
#
_entry.id   46eb772714a60ccc5eb2271eafabeed1
#
_cell.length_a   1.000
_cell.length_b   1.000
_cell.length_c   1.000
_cell.angle_alpha   90.00
_cell.angle_beta   90.00
_cell.angle_gamma   90.00
#
_symmetry.space_group_name_H-M   'P 1'
#
loop_
_entity.id
_entity.type
_entity.pdbx_description
1 polymer ?
#
loop_
_entity_poly.entity_id
_entity_poly.type
_entity_poly.pdbx_seq_one_letter_code
_entity_poly.pdbx_strand_id
1 'polypeptide(L)'
;MEINEAIREVIELTRGEAVKNGVSVQTDLAESLPLIEADRVQLQQVILNLIMNAVEAMSEVGEGTRELLISTRKAEPEGVLVGVRDSGPGLAPEILKRVFDAFYTTKSGGLGMGLSICRSIIEAHGGRLRASANVPRGAIFEFIVSAHPDITS
;
A
#
# COMPACT_ATOMS: atom_id res chain seq x y z
N MET A 1 -18.37 -1.02 1.09
CA MET A 1 -17.75 0.06 0.32
C MET A 1 -17.08 -0.51 -0.93
N GLU A 2 -16.91 0.31 -1.94
CA GLU A 2 -16.20 -0.08 -3.14
C GLU A 2 -14.75 0.37 -3.02
N ILE A 3 -13.83 -0.60 -2.94
CA ILE A 3 -12.43 -0.31 -2.66
C ILE A 3 -11.76 0.48 -3.79
N ASN A 4 -12.12 0.19 -5.04
CA ASN A 4 -11.50 0.90 -6.16
C ASN A 4 -11.80 2.39 -6.13
N GLU A 5 -13.00 2.76 -5.72
CA GLU A 5 -13.38 4.15 -5.58
C GLU A 5 -12.56 4.85 -4.51
N ALA A 6 -12.39 4.17 -3.38
CA ALA A 6 -11.57 4.71 -2.29
C ALA A 6 -10.13 4.90 -2.73
N ILE A 7 -9.61 3.95 -3.51
CA ILE A 7 -8.25 4.05 -4.04
C ILE A 7 -8.11 5.23 -4.99
N ARG A 8 -9.08 5.40 -5.90
CA ARG A 8 -9.01 6.51 -6.86
C ARG A 8 -8.99 7.86 -6.16
N GLU A 9 -9.76 8.00 -5.08
CA GLU A 9 -9.75 9.24 -4.32
C GLU A 9 -8.38 9.54 -3.72
N VAL A 10 -7.73 8.52 -3.18
CA VAL A 10 -6.41 8.71 -2.60
C VAL A 10 -5.39 9.05 -3.68
N ILE A 11 -5.49 8.42 -4.84
CA ILE A 11 -4.60 8.73 -5.96
C ILE A 11 -4.73 10.20 -6.34
N GLU A 12 -5.97 10.72 -6.39
CA GLU A 12 -6.18 12.13 -6.68
C GLU A 12 -5.55 13.03 -5.62
N LEU A 13 -5.70 12.66 -4.35
CA LEU A 13 -5.13 13.45 -3.26
C LEU A 13 -3.60 13.49 -3.32
N THR A 14 -2.97 12.44 -3.83
CA THR A 14 -1.51 12.35 -3.85
C THR A 14 -0.91 12.74 -5.19
N ARG A 15 -1.73 13.12 -6.15
CA ARG A 15 -1.27 13.42 -7.51
C ARG A 15 -0.18 14.49 -7.52
N GLY A 16 -0.35 15.56 -6.75
CA GLY A 16 0.63 16.63 -6.69
C GLY A 16 1.98 16.16 -6.22
N GLU A 17 2.00 15.33 -5.20
CA GLU A 17 3.27 14.81 -4.69
C GLU A 17 3.93 13.87 -5.69
N ALA A 18 3.14 13.05 -6.37
CA ALA A 18 3.69 12.15 -7.37
C ALA A 18 4.33 12.94 -8.51
N VAL A 19 3.63 13.96 -9.02
CA VAL A 19 4.15 14.80 -10.10
C VAL A 19 5.42 15.52 -9.65
N LYS A 20 5.40 16.08 -8.45
CA LYS A 20 6.53 16.82 -7.91
C LYS A 20 7.77 15.93 -7.84
N ASN A 21 7.60 14.65 -7.57
CA ASN A 21 8.72 13.72 -7.44
C ASN A 21 8.97 12.92 -8.71
N GLY A 22 8.32 13.26 -9.80
CA GLY A 22 8.54 12.59 -11.08
C GLY A 22 8.09 11.15 -11.11
N VAL A 23 7.07 10.81 -10.34
CA VAL A 23 6.57 9.44 -10.24
C VAL A 23 5.40 9.25 -11.20
N SER A 24 5.50 8.22 -12.03
CA SER A 24 4.43 7.83 -12.94
C SER A 24 3.53 6.83 -12.20
N VAL A 25 2.26 7.21 -12.01
CA VAL A 25 1.31 6.36 -11.29
C VAL A 25 0.47 5.61 -12.28
N GLN A 26 0.42 4.29 -12.15
CA GLN A 26 -0.39 3.43 -12.99
C GLN A 26 -1.32 2.60 -12.11
N THR A 27 -2.45 2.22 -12.67
CA THR A 27 -3.41 1.42 -11.92
C THR A 27 -3.80 0.18 -12.73
N ASP A 28 -4.07 -0.88 -12.01
CA ASP A 28 -4.60 -2.11 -12.59
C ASP A 28 -5.67 -2.59 -11.61
N LEU A 29 -6.83 -1.96 -11.69
CA LEU A 29 -7.90 -2.19 -10.73
C LEU A 29 -8.89 -3.19 -11.33
N ALA A 30 -9.09 -4.30 -10.63
CA ALA A 30 -9.98 -5.36 -11.11
C ALA A 30 -11.42 -4.89 -11.11
N GLU A 31 -12.19 -5.41 -12.07
CA GLU A 31 -13.62 -5.14 -12.13
C GLU A 31 -14.37 -6.17 -11.32
N SER A 32 -15.58 -5.83 -10.97
CA SER A 32 -16.50 -6.78 -10.31
C SER A 32 -15.97 -7.31 -8.98
N LEU A 33 -15.28 -6.45 -8.23
CA LEU A 33 -14.84 -6.83 -6.90
C LEU A 33 -16.03 -6.81 -5.94
N PRO A 34 -16.00 -7.66 -4.90
CA PRO A 34 -17.07 -7.60 -3.90
C PRO A 34 -17.00 -6.31 -3.11
N LEU A 35 -18.11 -5.89 -2.57
CA LEU A 35 -18.12 -4.78 -1.63
C LEU A 35 -17.48 -5.24 -0.34
N ILE A 36 -16.73 -4.33 0.27
CA ILE A 36 -16.00 -4.64 1.49
C ILE A 36 -16.65 -3.97 2.67
N GLU A 37 -16.77 -4.68 3.78
CA GLU A 37 -17.19 -4.08 5.01
C GLU A 37 -15.98 -3.57 5.75
N ALA A 38 -15.77 -2.26 5.71
CA ALA A 38 -14.57 -1.67 6.28
C ALA A 38 -14.81 -0.20 6.55
N ASP A 39 -13.96 0.35 7.41
CA ASP A 39 -13.95 1.79 7.65
C ASP A 39 -13.23 2.45 6.48
N ARG A 40 -13.98 3.20 5.68
CA ARG A 40 -13.43 3.82 4.48
C ARG A 40 -12.26 4.75 4.79
N VAL A 41 -12.41 5.57 5.84
CA VAL A 41 -11.38 6.53 6.20
C VAL A 41 -10.11 5.82 6.62
N GLN A 42 -10.24 4.75 7.40
CA GLN A 42 -9.07 4.01 7.86
C GLN A 42 -8.38 3.30 6.71
N LEU A 43 -9.13 2.69 5.80
CA LEU A 43 -8.51 2.05 4.64
C LEU A 43 -7.84 3.08 3.74
N GLN A 44 -8.46 4.24 3.57
CA GLN A 44 -7.84 5.29 2.77
C GLN A 44 -6.55 5.79 3.42
N GLN A 45 -6.50 5.81 4.75
CA GLN A 45 -5.28 6.18 5.44
C GLN A 45 -4.15 5.19 5.17
N VAL A 46 -4.48 3.89 5.15
CA VAL A 46 -3.49 2.86 4.83
C VAL A 46 -2.96 3.07 3.41
N ILE A 47 -3.87 3.24 2.45
CA ILE A 47 -3.50 3.41 1.06
C ILE A 47 -2.64 4.67 0.88
N LEU A 48 -3.05 5.76 1.52
CA LEU A 48 -2.30 7.00 1.47
C LEU A 48 -0.88 6.81 2.00
N ASN A 49 -0.75 6.16 3.15
CA ASN A 49 0.57 5.93 3.74
C ASN A 49 1.45 5.07 2.85
N LEU A 50 0.89 4.03 2.24
CA LEU A 50 1.65 3.17 1.34
C LEU A 50 2.10 3.92 0.09
N ILE A 51 1.23 4.74 -0.48
CA ILE A 51 1.57 5.53 -1.66
C ILE A 51 2.65 6.54 -1.33
N MET A 52 2.48 7.30 -0.24
CA MET A 52 3.46 8.33 0.12
C MET A 52 4.80 7.70 0.48
N ASN A 53 4.77 6.54 1.14
CA ASN A 53 5.99 5.83 1.45
C ASN A 53 6.74 5.44 0.19
N ALA A 54 6.01 4.97 -0.83
CA ALA A 54 6.61 4.61 -2.10
C ALA A 54 7.18 5.83 -2.83
N VAL A 55 6.42 6.93 -2.85
CA VAL A 55 6.88 8.16 -3.50
C VAL A 55 8.16 8.66 -2.84
N GLU A 56 8.22 8.65 -1.52
CA GLU A 56 9.42 9.07 -0.80
C GLU A 56 10.61 8.16 -1.10
N ALA A 57 10.38 6.86 -1.13
CA ALA A 57 11.45 5.92 -1.43
C ALA A 57 12.01 6.16 -2.83
N MET A 58 11.13 6.43 -3.79
CA MET A 58 11.56 6.65 -5.16
C MET A 58 12.23 7.99 -5.36
N SER A 59 11.95 8.97 -4.50
CA SER A 59 12.56 10.29 -4.63
C SER A 59 14.06 10.22 -4.39
N GLU A 60 14.55 9.14 -3.78
CA GLU A 60 15.99 8.98 -3.55
C GLU A 60 16.69 8.27 -4.70
N VAL A 61 15.96 7.86 -5.71
CA VAL A 61 16.57 7.22 -6.88
C VAL A 61 17.12 8.31 -7.77
N GLY A 62 18.45 8.30 -7.99
CA GLY A 62 19.09 9.34 -8.79
C GLY A 62 18.79 9.22 -10.27
N GLU A 63 18.77 8.01 -10.78
CA GLU A 63 18.51 7.76 -12.19
C GLU A 63 17.56 6.59 -12.33
N GLY A 64 16.89 6.53 -13.48
CA GLY A 64 15.97 5.46 -13.76
C GLY A 64 14.54 5.91 -13.61
N THR A 65 13.64 5.00 -13.93
CA THR A 65 12.22 5.32 -13.88
C THR A 65 11.70 5.25 -12.44
N ARG A 66 10.71 6.07 -12.19
CA ARG A 66 9.99 6.07 -10.92
C ARG A 66 8.56 5.70 -11.21
N GLU A 67 8.25 4.43 -11.04
CA GLU A 67 6.94 3.90 -11.40
C GLU A 67 6.25 3.33 -10.18
N LEU A 68 4.99 3.70 -10.03
CA LEU A 68 4.15 3.21 -8.95
C LEU A 68 2.94 2.53 -9.56
N LEU A 69 2.73 1.27 -9.21
CA LEU A 69 1.58 0.52 -9.70
C LEU A 69 0.69 0.18 -8.53
N ILE A 70 -0.57 0.58 -8.62
CA ILE A 70 -1.57 0.25 -7.61
C ILE A 70 -2.55 -0.72 -8.25
N SER A 71 -2.75 -1.86 -7.62
CA SER A 71 -3.57 -2.91 -8.20
C SER A 71 -4.54 -3.47 -7.20
N THR A 72 -5.65 -4.01 -7.73
CA THR A 72 -6.59 -4.78 -6.93
C THR A 72 -6.89 -6.07 -7.64
N ARG A 73 -7.10 -7.12 -6.86
CA ARG A 73 -7.46 -8.45 -7.34
C ARG A 73 -8.46 -9.06 -6.39
N LYS A 74 -9.32 -9.89 -6.93
CA LYS A 74 -10.22 -10.66 -6.09
C LYS A 74 -9.39 -11.68 -5.30
N ALA A 75 -9.68 -11.81 -4.01
CA ALA A 75 -8.99 -12.76 -3.15
C ALA A 75 -9.99 -13.77 -2.60
N GLU A 76 -9.55 -15.01 -2.45
CA GLU A 76 -10.42 -16.05 -1.93
C GLU A 76 -10.47 -16.00 -0.40
N PRO A 77 -11.59 -16.35 0.22
CA PRO A 77 -12.84 -16.81 -0.43
C PRO A 77 -13.67 -15.64 -0.95
N GLU A 78 -13.73 -14.53 -0.25
CA GLU A 78 -14.43 -13.34 -0.70
C GLU A 78 -13.73 -12.14 -0.13
N GLY A 79 -12.85 -11.56 -0.91
CA GLY A 79 -12.11 -10.42 -0.44
C GLY A 79 -11.41 -9.73 -1.59
N VAL A 80 -10.54 -8.79 -1.23
CA VAL A 80 -9.78 -8.03 -2.20
C VAL A 80 -8.34 -7.96 -1.74
N LEU A 81 -7.44 -8.21 -2.68
CA LEU A 81 -6.01 -8.01 -2.47
C LEU A 81 -5.65 -6.68 -3.10
N VAL A 82 -5.07 -5.79 -2.31
CA VAL A 82 -4.61 -4.49 -2.79
C VAL A 82 -3.09 -4.50 -2.77
N GLY A 83 -2.48 -4.09 -3.88
CA GLY A 83 -1.03 -4.03 -3.98
C GLY A 83 -0.55 -2.64 -4.34
N VAL A 84 0.55 -2.22 -3.71
CA VAL A 84 1.24 -0.98 -4.03
C VAL A 84 2.68 -1.37 -4.32
N ARG A 85 3.08 -1.24 -5.58
CA ARG A 85 4.37 -1.71 -6.06
C ARG A 85 5.17 -0.52 -6.58
N ASP A 86 6.40 -0.37 -6.09
CA ASP A 86 7.24 0.73 -6.56
C ASP A 86 8.51 0.19 -7.22
N SER A 87 9.18 1.08 -7.96
CA SER A 87 10.44 0.77 -8.62
C SER A 87 11.62 1.46 -7.92
N GLY A 88 11.48 1.73 -6.63
CA GLY A 88 12.50 2.39 -5.86
C GLY A 88 13.68 1.48 -5.53
N PRO A 89 14.48 1.88 -4.52
CA PRO A 89 15.68 1.11 -4.19
C PRO A 89 15.39 -0.24 -3.55
N GLY A 90 14.17 -0.42 -3.04
CA GLY A 90 13.82 -1.66 -2.38
C GLY A 90 14.35 -1.72 -0.95
N LEU A 91 14.15 -2.87 -0.35
CA LEU A 91 14.53 -3.08 1.04
C LEU A 91 15.29 -4.40 1.15
N ALA A 92 16.35 -4.39 1.95
CA ALA A 92 17.11 -5.61 2.20
C ALA A 92 16.24 -6.60 2.97
N PRO A 93 16.53 -7.90 2.86
CA PRO A 93 15.70 -8.90 3.57
C PRO A 93 15.58 -8.65 5.08
N GLU A 94 16.65 -8.22 5.72
CA GLU A 94 16.61 -7.92 7.15
C GLU A 94 15.64 -6.78 7.46
N ILE A 95 15.60 -5.80 6.56
CA ILE A 95 14.72 -4.65 6.71
C ILE A 95 13.28 -5.05 6.49
N LEU A 96 13.02 -5.92 5.49
CA LEU A 96 11.67 -6.39 5.23
C LEU A 96 11.05 -7.05 6.45
N LYS A 97 11.85 -7.67 7.29
CA LYS A 97 11.34 -8.31 8.49
C LYS A 97 10.93 -7.30 9.56
N ARG A 98 11.42 -6.07 9.46
CA ARG A 98 11.22 -5.06 10.50
C ARG A 98 10.40 -3.86 10.08
N VAL A 99 9.97 -3.79 8.81
CA VAL A 99 9.32 -2.57 8.31
C VAL A 99 8.03 -2.23 9.06
N PHE A 100 7.39 -3.23 9.68
CA PHE A 100 6.15 -2.98 10.41
C PHE A 100 6.36 -2.83 11.92
N ASP A 101 7.61 -2.89 12.37
CA ASP A 101 7.89 -2.69 13.80
C ASP A 101 7.60 -1.24 14.16
N ALA A 102 7.05 -1.04 15.35
CA ALA A 102 6.76 0.32 15.82
C ALA A 102 8.05 1.11 15.90
N PHE A 103 7.98 2.36 15.43
CA PHE A 103 9.09 3.32 15.45
C PHE A 103 10.24 2.96 14.51
N TYR A 104 10.14 1.87 13.76
CA TYR A 104 11.19 1.56 12.80
C TYR A 104 11.09 2.49 11.60
N THR A 105 12.22 3.08 11.20
CA THR A 105 12.27 3.91 10.00
C THR A 105 13.70 3.94 9.48
N THR A 106 13.81 3.98 8.13
CA THR A 106 15.09 4.23 7.47
C THR A 106 15.19 5.67 7.04
N LYS A 107 14.20 6.48 7.34
CA LYS A 107 14.14 7.88 6.90
C LYS A 107 14.47 8.80 8.03
N SER A 108 15.26 9.81 7.72
CA SER A 108 15.56 10.86 8.68
C SER A 108 14.29 11.63 9.01
N GLY A 109 13.91 11.65 10.27
CA GLY A 109 12.68 12.30 10.67
C GLY A 109 11.44 11.65 10.09
N GLY A 110 11.55 10.40 9.68
CA GLY A 110 10.50 9.76 8.95
C GLY A 110 9.36 9.23 9.78
N LEU A 111 8.45 8.57 9.10
CA LEU A 111 7.21 8.11 9.66
C LEU A 111 7.31 6.63 10.02
N GLY A 112 8.28 6.29 10.86
CA GLY A 112 8.48 4.91 11.25
C GLY A 112 7.24 4.27 11.83
N MET A 113 6.33 5.08 12.39
CA MET A 113 5.09 4.56 12.94
C MET A 113 4.03 4.33 11.88
N GLY A 114 4.18 4.92 10.71
CA GLY A 114 3.17 4.84 9.67
C GLY A 114 2.85 3.43 9.24
N LEU A 115 3.87 2.62 9.01
CA LEU A 115 3.67 1.24 8.55
C LEU A 115 3.11 0.35 9.66
N SER A 116 3.53 0.55 10.90
CA SER A 116 2.98 -0.24 11.99
C SER A 116 1.50 0.11 12.22
N ILE A 117 1.14 1.38 12.02
CA ILE A 117 -0.25 1.78 12.12
C ILE A 117 -1.07 1.15 11.00
N CYS A 118 -0.51 1.13 9.78
CA CYS A 118 -1.18 0.47 8.66
C CYS A 118 -1.46 -1.00 8.98
N ARG A 119 -0.47 -1.68 9.51
CA ARG A 119 -0.63 -3.08 9.86
C ARG A 119 -1.73 -3.26 10.91
N SER A 120 -1.75 -2.39 11.92
CA SER A 120 -2.78 -2.46 12.96
C SER A 120 -4.17 -2.25 12.39
N ILE A 121 -4.32 -1.29 11.48
CA ILE A 121 -5.61 -1.04 10.86
C ILE A 121 -6.07 -2.26 10.06
N ILE A 122 -5.19 -2.81 9.24
CA ILE A 122 -5.54 -3.95 8.41
C ILE A 122 -5.89 -5.17 9.26
N GLU A 123 -5.12 -5.41 10.32
CA GLU A 123 -5.40 -6.54 11.20
C GLU A 123 -6.71 -6.35 11.96
N ALA A 124 -7.03 -5.11 12.34
CA ALA A 124 -8.31 -4.82 12.98
C ALA A 124 -9.49 -5.08 12.03
N HIS A 125 -9.24 -5.05 10.74
CA HIS A 125 -10.26 -5.39 9.75
C HIS A 125 -10.24 -6.86 9.36
N GLY A 126 -9.50 -7.67 10.09
CA GLY A 126 -9.42 -9.11 9.82
C GLY A 126 -8.53 -9.47 8.66
N GLY A 127 -7.75 -8.52 8.18
CA GLY A 127 -6.87 -8.74 7.04
C GLY A 127 -5.43 -8.92 7.43
N ARG A 128 -4.57 -8.86 6.44
CA ARG A 128 -3.14 -9.05 6.63
C ARG A 128 -2.38 -8.11 5.70
N LEU A 129 -1.34 -7.48 6.22
CA LEU A 129 -0.46 -6.61 5.45
C LEU A 129 0.94 -7.22 5.42
N ARG A 130 1.53 -7.26 4.25
CA ARG A 130 2.88 -7.81 4.10
C ARG A 130 3.70 -6.99 3.11
N ALA A 131 5.01 -7.15 3.18
CA ALA A 131 5.95 -6.48 2.31
C ALA A 131 6.87 -7.52 1.67
N SER A 132 7.25 -7.28 0.42
CA SER A 132 8.17 -8.15 -0.28
C SER A 132 8.98 -7.33 -1.29
N ALA A 133 9.98 -7.97 -1.88
CA ALA A 133 10.82 -7.30 -2.86
C ALA A 133 10.17 -7.32 -4.23
N ASN A 134 10.30 -6.22 -4.96
CA ASN A 134 9.86 -6.16 -6.35
C ASN A 134 11.02 -6.56 -7.26
N VAL A 135 10.71 -7.01 -8.44
CA VAL A 135 11.72 -7.42 -9.42
C VAL A 135 11.57 -6.53 -10.64
N PRO A 136 12.65 -5.95 -11.15
CA PRO A 136 14.05 -6.14 -10.77
C PRO A 136 14.47 -5.36 -9.52
N ARG A 137 13.70 -4.39 -9.10
CA ARG A 137 14.00 -3.66 -7.88
C ARG A 137 12.73 -3.00 -7.35
N GLY A 138 12.78 -2.55 -6.10
CA GLY A 138 11.68 -1.87 -5.47
C GLY A 138 11.05 -2.72 -4.40
N ALA A 139 9.90 -2.29 -3.93
CA ALA A 139 9.17 -2.98 -2.87
C ALA A 139 7.72 -3.16 -3.26
N ILE A 140 7.10 -4.18 -2.71
CA ILE A 140 5.68 -4.45 -2.90
C ILE A 140 5.05 -4.52 -1.51
N PHE A 141 4.04 -3.69 -1.29
CA PHE A 141 3.22 -3.77 -0.08
C PHE A 141 1.84 -4.25 -0.50
N GLU A 142 1.35 -5.28 0.16
CA GLU A 142 0.06 -5.87 -0.18
C GLU A 142 -0.76 -6.08 1.05
N PHE A 143 -2.08 -5.85 0.94
CA PHE A 143 -2.96 -6.25 2.03
C PHE A 143 -4.21 -6.89 1.47
N ILE A 144 -4.82 -7.74 2.29
CA ILE A 144 -6.06 -8.42 1.94
C ILE A 144 -7.11 -7.96 2.95
N VAL A 145 -8.27 -7.59 2.44
CA VAL A 145 -9.43 -7.31 3.29
C VAL A 145 -10.60 -8.15 2.79
N SER A 146 -11.47 -8.50 3.70
CA SER A 146 -12.56 -9.41 3.41
C SER A 146 -13.85 -8.67 3.17
N ALA A 147 -14.67 -9.21 2.26
CA ALA A 147 -16.00 -8.68 2.05
C ALA A 147 -16.88 -8.97 3.26
N HIS A 148 -16.61 -10.08 3.93
CA HIS A 148 -17.38 -10.49 5.10
C HIS A 148 -16.40 -10.82 6.21
N PRO A 149 -15.86 -9.78 6.89
CA PRO A 149 -14.86 -10.03 7.93
C PRO A 149 -15.46 -10.80 9.05
N ASP A 150 -15.08 -12.01 9.17
CA ASP A 150 -15.36 -12.88 10.28
C ASP A 150 -16.76 -12.82 10.87
N ILE A 151 -17.69 -13.17 10.07
CA ILE A 151 -19.01 -13.31 10.57
C ILE A 151 -19.25 -14.73 11.03
N THR A 152 -18.28 -15.54 10.90
CA THR A 152 -18.47 -16.88 11.30
C THR A 152 -18.31 -17.05 12.75
N SER A 153 -17.86 -16.11 13.31
CA SER A 153 -17.76 -16.37 14.71
C SER A 153 -18.38 -17.64 15.17
#